data_b557f9356391a6316acb5cd39c3302ba
#
_entry.id   b557f9356391a6316acb5cd39c3302ba
#
_cell.length_a   1.000
_cell.length_b   1.000
_cell.length_c   1.000
_cell.angle_alpha   90.00
_cell.angle_beta   90.00
_cell.angle_gamma   90.00
#
_symmetry.space_group_name_H-M   'P 1'
#
loop_
_entity.id
_entity.type
_entity.pdbx_description
1 polymer ?
#
loop_
_entity_poly.entity_id
_entity_poly.type
_entity_poly.pdbx_seq_one_letter_code
_entity_poly.pdbx_strand_id
1 'polypeptide(L)'
;MKLLFICNQNQNRSKTAEELFKDRFETKSAGLYNEKPVGEKELAWADLVLVMEDFQRAEIAKRFPKQYLQKRILSLRVPDEFHYNQPELIELLETRMRQLIQPLVK
;
A
#
# COMPACT_ATOMS: atom_id res chain seq x y z
N MET A 1 3.28 -13.75 -3.83
CA MET A 1 3.90 -12.49 -3.39
C MET A 1 3.00 -11.79 -2.38
N LYS A 2 3.57 -11.30 -1.33
CA LYS A 2 2.83 -10.66 -0.22
C LYS A 2 2.89 -9.15 -0.36
N LEU A 3 1.73 -8.51 -0.53
CA LEU A 3 1.62 -7.07 -0.73
C LEU A 3 0.97 -6.42 0.50
N LEU A 4 1.58 -5.35 0.98
CA LEU A 4 1.01 -4.54 2.06
C LEU A 4 0.67 -3.17 1.50
N PHE A 5 -0.61 -2.80 1.55
CA PHE A 5 -1.09 -1.50 1.09
C PHE A 5 -1.27 -0.57 2.28
N ILE A 6 -0.73 0.64 2.20
CA ILE A 6 -0.76 1.60 3.30
C ILE A 6 -1.34 2.93 2.84
N CYS A 7 -2.30 3.45 3.61
CA CYS A 7 -2.78 4.81 3.45
C CYS A 7 -2.83 5.48 4.82
N ASN A 8 -3.44 6.66 4.95
CA ASN A 8 -3.44 7.37 6.22
C ASN A 8 -4.27 6.65 7.29
N GLN A 9 -5.54 6.35 7.01
CA GLN A 9 -6.48 5.84 7.99
C GLN A 9 -6.87 4.38 7.78
N ASN A 10 -6.39 3.75 6.69
CA ASN A 10 -6.79 2.39 6.33
C ASN A 10 -8.31 2.23 6.20
N GLN A 11 -8.97 3.22 5.61
CA GLN A 11 -10.42 3.21 5.44
C GLN A 11 -10.85 3.06 3.98
N ASN A 12 -10.19 3.76 3.07
CA ASN A 12 -10.63 3.81 1.68
C ASN A 12 -9.60 3.20 0.73
N ARG A 13 -8.50 3.90 0.47
CA ARG A 13 -7.54 3.51 -0.58
C ARG A 13 -6.89 2.17 -0.34
N SER A 14 -6.30 1.97 0.83
CA SER A 14 -5.58 0.72 1.11
C SER A 14 -6.51 -0.47 1.26
N LYS A 15 -7.68 -0.28 1.85
CA LYS A 15 -8.67 -1.35 1.96
C LYS A 15 -9.25 -1.74 0.61
N THR A 16 -9.49 -0.77 -0.27
CA THR A 16 -9.93 -1.07 -1.62
C THR A 16 -8.88 -1.89 -2.36
N ALA A 17 -7.61 -1.49 -2.25
CA ALA A 17 -6.53 -2.23 -2.89
C ALA A 17 -6.40 -3.66 -2.36
N GLU A 18 -6.49 -3.83 -1.05
CA GLU A 18 -6.44 -5.15 -0.43
C GLU A 18 -7.51 -6.08 -1.02
N GLU A 19 -8.75 -5.61 -1.08
CA GLU A 19 -9.86 -6.41 -1.62
C GLU A 19 -9.73 -6.64 -3.11
N LEU A 20 -9.30 -5.63 -3.85
CA LEU A 20 -9.20 -5.70 -5.30
C LEU A 20 -8.18 -6.73 -5.78
N PHE A 21 -7.05 -6.83 -5.08
CA PHE A 21 -5.94 -7.67 -5.54
C PHE A 21 -5.79 -8.99 -4.78
N LYS A 22 -6.68 -9.30 -3.85
CA LYS A 22 -6.56 -10.49 -3.02
C LYS A 22 -6.61 -11.82 -3.79
N ASP A 23 -7.21 -11.81 -4.97
CA ASP A 23 -7.30 -13.03 -5.79
C ASP A 23 -5.99 -13.31 -6.55
N ARG A 24 -5.12 -12.32 -6.66
CA ARG A 24 -3.85 -12.42 -7.41
C ARG A 24 -2.63 -12.45 -6.50
N PHE A 25 -2.74 -11.89 -5.31
CA PHE A 25 -1.64 -11.79 -4.34
C PHE A 25 -2.16 -12.06 -2.94
N GLU A 26 -1.25 -12.38 -2.01
CA GLU A 26 -1.59 -12.32 -0.60
C GLU A 26 -1.54 -10.85 -0.19
N THR A 27 -2.65 -10.30 0.27
CA THR A 27 -2.77 -8.86 0.54
C THR A 27 -3.14 -8.57 1.98
N LYS A 28 -2.57 -7.48 2.49
CA LYS A 28 -2.98 -6.86 3.75
C LYS A 28 -3.02 -5.36 3.55
N SER A 29 -3.71 -4.67 4.45
CA SER A 29 -3.72 -3.21 4.43
C SER A 29 -3.50 -2.67 5.84
N ALA A 30 -3.00 -1.45 5.93
CA ALA A 30 -2.72 -0.78 7.20
C ALA A 30 -2.79 0.73 7.02
N GLY A 31 -2.80 1.44 8.15
CA GLY A 31 -2.80 2.89 8.15
C GLY A 31 -1.59 3.44 8.88
N LEU A 32 -1.25 4.69 8.61
CA LEU A 32 -0.17 5.38 9.31
C LEU A 32 -0.67 6.11 10.56
N TYR A 33 -1.90 6.58 10.55
CA TYR A 33 -2.44 7.47 11.57
C TYR A 33 -3.75 7.00 12.19
N ASN A 34 -4.15 5.76 11.91
CA ASN A 34 -5.36 5.21 12.51
C ASN A 34 -5.07 4.68 13.92
N GLU A 35 -6.09 4.15 14.57
CA GLU A 35 -6.02 3.71 15.96
C GLU A 35 -4.96 2.63 16.20
N LYS A 36 -4.79 1.73 15.22
CA LYS A 36 -3.74 0.70 15.25
C LYS A 36 -2.84 0.89 14.04
N PRO A 37 -1.86 1.80 14.13
CA PRO A 37 -1.02 2.09 12.97
C PRO A 37 -0.13 0.91 12.60
N VAL A 38 0.35 0.95 11.36
CA VAL A 38 1.25 -0.09 10.84
C VAL A 38 2.44 -0.28 11.77
N GLY A 39 2.86 -1.53 11.94
CA GLY A 39 3.99 -1.88 12.78
C GLY A 39 5.03 -2.71 12.04
N GLU A 40 6.10 -3.05 12.76
CA GLU A 40 7.19 -3.81 12.20
C GLU A 40 6.76 -5.18 11.67
N LYS A 41 5.77 -5.81 12.32
CA LYS A 41 5.31 -7.14 11.91
C LYS A 41 4.71 -7.13 10.51
N GLU A 42 3.85 -6.15 10.20
CA GLU A 42 3.24 -6.05 8.89
C GLU A 42 4.30 -5.74 7.83
N LEU A 43 5.24 -4.85 8.15
CA LEU A 43 6.32 -4.54 7.23
C LEU A 43 7.20 -5.75 6.98
N ALA A 44 7.53 -6.51 8.03
CA ALA A 44 8.35 -7.72 7.89
C ALA A 44 7.64 -8.80 7.07
N TRP A 45 6.32 -8.91 7.21
CA TRP A 45 5.52 -9.89 6.48
C TRP A 45 5.55 -9.63 4.96
N ALA A 46 5.58 -8.37 4.55
CA ALA A 46 5.41 -7.99 3.15
C ALA A 46 6.65 -8.28 2.30
N ASP A 47 6.43 -8.76 1.10
CA ASP A 47 7.48 -8.79 0.06
C ASP A 47 7.62 -7.42 -0.58
N LEU A 48 6.50 -6.69 -0.70
CA LEU A 48 6.44 -5.38 -1.31
C LEU A 48 5.45 -4.51 -0.54
N VAL A 49 5.85 -3.30 -0.22
CA VAL A 49 4.99 -2.33 0.47
C VAL A 49 4.58 -1.26 -0.52
N LEU A 50 3.28 -0.99 -0.59
CA LEU A 50 2.70 -0.04 -1.53
C LEU A 50 1.96 1.03 -0.73
N VAL A 51 2.53 2.23 -0.71
CA VAL A 51 1.88 3.39 -0.09
C VAL A 51 1.08 4.14 -1.15
N MET A 52 0.16 4.98 -0.72
CA MET A 52 -0.71 5.72 -1.62
C MET A 52 -0.14 7.07 -2.04
N GLU A 53 0.75 7.65 -1.22
CA GLU A 53 1.34 8.96 -1.52
C GLU A 53 2.81 9.00 -1.09
N ASP A 54 3.59 9.83 -1.75
CA ASP A 54 5.04 9.88 -1.52
C ASP A 54 5.41 10.23 -0.08
N PHE A 55 4.64 11.12 0.58
CA PHE A 55 4.95 11.48 1.95
C PHE A 55 4.81 10.29 2.92
N GLN A 56 4.01 9.30 2.57
CA GLN A 56 3.85 8.09 3.38
C GLN A 56 5.12 7.24 3.36
N ARG A 57 5.83 7.20 2.23
CA ARG A 57 7.14 6.56 2.18
C ARG A 57 8.12 7.22 3.14
N ALA A 58 8.14 8.56 3.12
CA ALA A 58 9.04 9.32 4.00
C ALA A 58 8.70 9.06 5.48
N GLU A 59 7.42 8.94 5.80
CA GLU A 59 7.00 8.65 7.17
C GLU A 59 7.44 7.25 7.59
N ILE A 60 7.35 6.26 6.71
CA ILE A 60 7.82 4.91 7.01
C ILE A 60 9.34 4.92 7.23
N ALA A 61 10.08 5.64 6.41
CA ALA A 61 11.52 5.77 6.57
C ALA A 61 11.89 6.34 7.94
N LYS A 62 11.11 7.30 8.41
CA LYS A 62 11.32 7.94 9.71
C LYS A 62 10.99 7.02 10.87
N ARG A 63 9.85 6.31 10.78
CA ARG A 63 9.38 5.42 11.86
C ARG A 63 10.11 4.09 11.91
N PHE A 64 10.48 3.56 10.75
CA PHE A 64 11.02 2.20 10.61
C PHE A 64 12.25 2.20 9.70
N PRO A 65 13.35 2.86 10.11
CA PRO A 65 14.51 3.01 9.23
C PRO A 65 15.11 1.67 8.79
N LYS A 66 15.11 0.65 9.65
CA LYS A 66 15.66 -0.66 9.28
C LYS A 66 14.82 -1.33 8.20
N GLN A 67 13.50 -1.37 8.41
CA GLN A 67 12.58 -1.98 7.44
C GLN A 67 12.59 -1.21 6.13
N TYR A 68 12.68 0.11 6.20
CA TYR A 68 12.74 0.94 5.00
C TYR A 68 13.93 0.57 4.12
N LEU A 69 15.09 0.30 4.72
CA LEU A 69 16.28 -0.09 3.97
C LEU A 69 16.20 -1.52 3.42
N GLN A 70 15.46 -2.40 4.09
CA GLN A 70 15.37 -3.81 3.72
C GLN A 70 14.23 -4.12 2.76
N LYS A 71 13.22 -3.27 2.70
CA LYS A 71 12.01 -3.53 1.93
C LYS A 71 11.90 -2.62 0.72
N ARG A 72 11.34 -3.14 -0.36
CA ARG A 72 10.95 -2.31 -1.49
C ARG A 72 9.64 -1.63 -1.15
N ILE A 73 9.64 -0.30 -1.19
CA ILE A 73 8.46 0.50 -0.87
C ILE A 73 8.20 1.44 -2.03
N LEU A 74 7.05 1.28 -2.67
CA LEU A 74 6.66 2.07 -3.83
C LEU A 74 5.42 2.88 -3.53
N SER A 75 5.32 4.07 -4.14
CA SER A 75 4.13 4.90 -4.04
C SER A 75 3.26 4.72 -5.27
N LEU A 76 1.99 4.42 -5.05
CA LEU A 76 1.01 4.31 -6.13
C LEU A 76 0.51 5.66 -6.60
N ARG A 77 0.78 6.72 -5.84
CA ARG A 77 0.36 8.09 -6.16
C ARG A 77 -1.13 8.19 -6.42
N VAL A 78 -1.89 7.73 -5.45
CA VAL A 78 -3.35 7.78 -5.44
C VAL A 78 -3.78 8.82 -4.42
N PRO A 79 -4.36 9.95 -4.85
CA PRO A 79 -4.74 11.02 -3.92
C PRO A 79 -5.87 10.61 -2.99
N ASP A 80 -5.99 11.30 -1.87
CA ASP A 80 -7.02 11.02 -0.86
C ASP A 80 -8.33 11.72 -1.24
N GLU A 81 -8.93 11.27 -2.32
CA GLU A 81 -10.13 11.87 -2.90
C GLU A 81 -11.27 10.87 -3.10
N PHE A 82 -11.07 9.62 -2.69
CA PHE A 82 -11.99 8.53 -3.04
C PHE A 82 -12.60 7.90 -1.82
N HIS A 83 -13.83 7.42 -1.99
CA HIS A 83 -14.48 6.57 -1.00
C HIS A 83 -14.08 5.11 -1.22
N TYR A 84 -14.31 4.28 -0.21
CA TYR A 84 -14.02 2.86 -0.28
C TYR A 84 -14.74 2.24 -1.48
N ASN A 85 -14.00 1.49 -2.26
CA ASN A 85 -14.49 0.72 -3.41
C ASN A 85 -15.13 1.56 -4.51
N GLN A 86 -14.85 2.86 -4.55
CA GLN A 86 -15.36 3.75 -5.60
C GLN A 86 -14.80 3.32 -6.96
N PRO A 87 -15.63 3.28 -8.03
CA PRO A 87 -15.16 2.78 -9.34
C PRO A 87 -13.93 3.50 -9.88
N GLU A 88 -13.85 4.82 -9.72
CA GLU A 88 -12.70 5.60 -10.17
C GLU A 88 -11.42 5.22 -9.41
N LEU A 89 -11.56 4.89 -8.12
CA LEU A 89 -10.43 4.42 -7.32
C LEU A 89 -9.95 3.06 -7.81
N ILE A 90 -10.88 2.16 -8.08
CA ILE A 90 -10.56 0.82 -8.59
C ILE A 90 -9.79 0.93 -9.90
N GLU A 91 -10.28 1.76 -10.82
CA GLU A 91 -9.63 1.96 -12.12
C GLU A 91 -8.23 2.54 -11.97
N LEU A 92 -8.06 3.52 -11.09
CA LEU A 92 -6.76 4.13 -10.85
C LEU A 92 -5.78 3.12 -10.24
N LEU A 93 -6.23 2.34 -9.26
CA LEU A 93 -5.41 1.30 -8.63
C LEU A 93 -4.96 0.26 -9.66
N GLU A 94 -5.86 -0.20 -10.51
CA GLU A 94 -5.51 -1.14 -11.58
C GLU A 94 -4.44 -0.56 -12.51
N THR A 95 -4.61 0.70 -12.91
CA THR A 95 -3.66 1.38 -13.79
C THR A 95 -2.29 1.51 -13.13
N ARG A 96 -2.25 1.97 -11.88
CA ARG A 96 -0.99 2.14 -11.16
C ARG A 96 -0.27 0.82 -10.94
N MET A 97 -1.02 -0.22 -10.59
CA MET A 97 -0.43 -1.55 -10.38
C MET A 97 0.19 -2.09 -11.68
N ARG A 98 -0.48 -1.91 -12.81
CA ARG A 98 0.10 -2.32 -14.09
C ARG A 98 1.40 -1.59 -14.38
N GLN A 99 1.49 -0.31 -14.04
CA GLN A 99 2.66 0.50 -14.30
C GLN A 99 3.84 0.16 -13.39
N LEU A 100 3.57 -0.17 -12.12
CA LEU A 100 4.61 -0.31 -11.10
C LEU A 100 4.95 -1.76 -10.76
N ILE A 101 3.97 -2.64 -10.75
CA ILE A 101 4.14 -4.01 -10.26
C ILE A 101 4.41 -5.00 -11.39
N GLN A 102 3.70 -4.90 -12.48
CA GLN A 102 3.80 -5.86 -13.57
C GLN A 102 5.22 -6.03 -14.11
N PRO A 103 6.02 -4.96 -14.26
CA PRO A 103 7.42 -5.14 -14.64
C PRO A 103 8.26 -5.89 -13.61
N LEU A 104 7.83 -5.95 -12.34
CA LEU A 104 8.56 -6.62 -11.26
C LEU A 104 8.16 -8.07 -11.10
N VAL A 105 6.99 -8.46 -11.58
CA VAL A 105 6.38 -9.77 -11.37
C VAL A 105 6.13 -10.42 -12.72
N LYS A 106 7.17 -10.90 -13.33
CA LYS A 106 7.04 -11.62 -14.60
C LYS A 106 6.89 -13.10 -14.38
#